data_863ff506e3c7f36e1fb5409057062507
#
_entry.id   863ff506e3c7f36e1fb5409057062507
#
_cell.length_a   1.000
_cell.length_b   1.000
_cell.length_c   1.000
_cell.angle_alpha   90.00
_cell.angle_beta   90.00
_cell.angle_gamma   90.00
#
_symmetry.space_group_name_H-M   'P 1'
#
loop_
_entity.id
_entity.type
_entity.pdbx_description
1 polymer ?
#
loop_
_entity_poly.entity_id
_entity_poly.type
_entity_poly.pdbx_seq_one_letter_code
_entity_poly.pdbx_strand_id
1 'polypeptide(L)'
;MHMEEQKIREDARKIMDAALHAALPDTAVEKALAEMPDASGRLILVAAGKAAWQMAAAAYRILGERIDDGIVITKHGHAMGAIGNLTIREAGHPVPDADSYNATEAALTMTAGLKETDTVLFLLSGGGSALFEKPLIPPEEMDGITRQLLACGADIVEINTLRKRLSAVKGGKFAQHAAPARVYSVVLSDILGDPLDMIASGPAYPDSSTAEQARAVVKKYGLKLSAAALELLDRETPKQLDNVTTRITGSVRQLCAAASETCQTLGYTPVVLTASLACEAREAGAFLGAVAQYHQDSAQSLAFIAGGETVVHLTGTGKGGRNQEIALAGAKLLDGLT
;
A
#
# COMPACT_ATOMS: atom_id res chain seq x y z
N MET A 1 -15.31 -15.23 -36.93
CA MET A 1 -15.35 -15.85 -35.59
C MET A 1 -13.95 -16.11 -35.05
N HIS A 2 -13.14 -17.07 -35.50
CA HIS A 2 -11.79 -17.32 -34.90
C HIS A 2 -10.80 -16.14 -34.94
N MET A 3 -10.76 -15.35 -36.01
CA MET A 3 -9.82 -14.19 -36.10
C MET A 3 -10.29 -13.03 -35.20
N GLU A 4 -11.56 -12.83 -35.06
CA GLU A 4 -12.13 -11.75 -34.20
C GLU A 4 -11.94 -12.09 -32.72
N GLU A 5 -12.18 -13.32 -32.34
CA GLU A 5 -11.90 -13.82 -30.98
C GLU A 5 -10.42 -13.72 -30.63
N GLN A 6 -9.53 -14.04 -31.54
CA GLN A 6 -8.09 -13.91 -31.32
C GLN A 6 -7.67 -12.45 -31.14
N LYS A 7 -8.25 -11.53 -31.94
CA LYS A 7 -8.00 -10.10 -31.78
C LYS A 7 -8.46 -9.59 -30.41
N ILE A 8 -9.67 -9.95 -29.98
CA ILE A 8 -10.20 -9.55 -28.63
C ILE A 8 -9.28 -10.03 -27.51
N ARG A 9 -8.77 -11.26 -27.60
CA ARG A 9 -7.81 -11.80 -26.63
C ARG A 9 -6.48 -11.05 -26.61
N GLU A 10 -5.96 -10.68 -27.77
CA GLU A 10 -4.73 -9.88 -27.90
C GLU A 10 -4.94 -8.46 -27.36
N ASP A 11 -6.07 -7.83 -27.65
CA ASP A 11 -6.40 -6.50 -27.15
C ASP A 11 -6.62 -6.51 -25.63
N ALA A 12 -7.29 -7.53 -25.10
CA ALA A 12 -7.42 -7.71 -23.66
C ALA A 12 -6.07 -7.84 -22.96
N ARG A 13 -5.11 -8.55 -23.56
CA ARG A 13 -3.73 -8.63 -23.02
C ARG A 13 -3.05 -7.27 -23.02
N LYS A 14 -3.12 -6.50 -24.11
CA LYS A 14 -2.55 -5.15 -24.20
C LYS A 14 -3.13 -4.23 -23.12
N ILE A 15 -4.46 -4.30 -22.89
CA ILE A 15 -5.13 -3.52 -21.86
C ILE A 15 -4.63 -3.91 -20.47
N MET A 16 -4.54 -5.21 -20.17
CA MET A 16 -4.02 -5.71 -18.91
C MET A 16 -2.56 -5.30 -18.69
N ASP A 17 -1.71 -5.47 -19.71
CA ASP A 17 -0.28 -5.14 -19.64
C ASP A 17 -0.07 -3.64 -19.41
N ALA A 18 -0.84 -2.78 -20.09
CA ALA A 18 -0.80 -1.33 -19.88
C ALA A 18 -1.24 -0.93 -18.47
N ALA A 19 -2.32 -1.53 -17.97
CA ALA A 19 -2.79 -1.31 -16.60
C ALA A 19 -1.73 -1.73 -15.57
N LEU A 20 -1.15 -2.93 -15.72
CA LEU A 20 -0.09 -3.42 -14.84
C LEU A 20 1.14 -2.53 -14.88
N HIS A 21 1.58 -2.12 -16.11
CA HIS A 21 2.74 -1.25 -16.27
C HIS A 21 2.55 0.11 -15.57
N ALA A 22 1.34 0.68 -15.61
CA ALA A 22 1.03 1.95 -14.95
C ALA A 22 1.14 1.89 -13.41
N ALA A 23 1.04 0.69 -12.82
CA ALA A 23 1.13 0.45 -11.38
C ALA A 23 2.47 -0.16 -10.94
N LEU A 24 3.41 -0.41 -11.87
CA LEU A 24 4.73 -0.91 -11.49
C LEU A 24 5.44 0.08 -10.57
N PRO A 25 6.18 -0.42 -9.56
CA PRO A 25 6.94 0.42 -8.64
C PRO A 25 7.89 1.38 -9.33
N ASP A 26 8.53 0.96 -10.43
CA ASP A 26 9.44 1.79 -11.23
C ASP A 26 8.71 2.99 -11.83
N THR A 27 7.64 2.76 -12.56
CA THR A 27 6.83 3.82 -13.19
C THR A 27 6.24 4.77 -12.15
N ALA A 28 5.82 4.22 -11.00
CA ALA A 28 5.29 4.99 -9.89
C ALA A 28 6.32 5.96 -9.32
N VAL A 29 7.54 5.47 -9.09
CA VAL A 29 8.66 6.29 -8.58
C VAL A 29 9.11 7.32 -9.62
N GLU A 30 9.25 6.95 -10.89
CA GLU A 30 9.63 7.86 -11.96
C GLU A 30 8.70 9.08 -12.05
N LYS A 31 7.38 8.84 -12.05
CA LYS A 31 6.37 9.91 -12.07
C LYS A 31 6.45 10.81 -10.82
N ALA A 32 6.59 10.19 -9.64
CA ALA A 32 6.66 10.94 -8.39
C ALA A 32 7.93 11.80 -8.31
N LEU A 33 9.07 11.28 -8.75
CA LEU A 33 10.34 12.01 -8.72
C LEU A 33 10.39 13.17 -9.73
N ALA A 34 9.66 13.09 -10.84
CA ALA A 34 9.53 14.22 -11.78
C ALA A 34 8.87 15.44 -11.15
N GLU A 35 8.09 15.26 -10.07
CA GLU A 35 7.43 16.34 -9.33
C GLU A 35 8.15 16.68 -8.01
N MET A 36 9.26 15.99 -7.69
CA MET A 36 9.98 16.20 -6.45
C MET A 36 10.76 17.53 -6.52
N PRO A 37 10.58 18.45 -5.55
CA PRO A 37 11.39 19.65 -5.46
C PRO A 37 12.87 19.30 -5.25
N ASP A 38 13.76 20.12 -5.81
CA ASP A 38 15.19 19.94 -5.60
C ASP A 38 15.55 19.99 -4.11
N ALA A 39 16.37 19.04 -3.68
CA ALA A 39 16.99 19.04 -2.36
C ALA A 39 18.20 19.99 -2.37
N SER A 40 18.19 21.00 -1.50
CA SER A 40 19.30 21.93 -1.36
C SER A 40 20.35 21.48 -0.34
N GLY A 41 19.99 20.53 0.54
CA GLY A 41 20.85 19.88 1.50
C GLY A 41 21.01 18.39 1.18
N ARG A 42 21.20 17.58 2.22
CA ARG A 42 21.31 16.12 2.09
C ARG A 42 20.01 15.50 1.61
N LEU A 43 20.12 14.47 0.78
CA LEU A 43 19.02 13.64 0.36
C LEU A 43 19.18 12.23 0.95
N ILE A 44 18.35 11.88 1.90
CA ILE A 44 18.35 10.57 2.56
C ILE A 44 17.19 9.74 2.02
N LEU A 45 17.44 8.53 1.53
CA LEU A 45 16.43 7.62 1.08
C LEU A 45 16.05 6.63 2.18
N VAL A 46 14.76 6.55 2.51
CA VAL A 46 14.20 5.49 3.38
C VAL A 46 13.10 4.78 2.61
N ALA A 47 13.27 3.49 2.34
CA ALA A 47 12.27 2.68 1.64
C ALA A 47 11.78 1.56 2.55
N ALA A 48 10.46 1.35 2.64
CA ALA A 48 9.87 0.29 3.46
C ALA A 48 8.65 -0.37 2.78
N GLY A 49 8.60 -1.69 2.80
CA GLY A 49 7.50 -2.47 2.23
C GLY A 49 7.97 -3.58 1.30
N LYS A 50 7.02 -4.37 0.79
CA LYS A 50 7.31 -5.52 -0.10
C LYS A 50 7.96 -5.11 -1.43
N ALA A 51 7.62 -3.92 -1.96
CA ALA A 51 8.21 -3.36 -3.17
C ALA A 51 9.33 -2.35 -2.88
N ALA A 52 9.78 -2.22 -1.63
CA ALA A 52 10.77 -1.21 -1.23
C ALA A 52 12.08 -1.33 -2.01
N TRP A 53 12.55 -2.55 -2.29
CA TRP A 53 13.76 -2.76 -3.07
C TRP A 53 13.61 -2.22 -4.50
N GLN A 54 12.51 -2.54 -5.19
CA GLN A 54 12.24 -2.08 -6.55
C GLN A 54 12.08 -0.56 -6.61
N MET A 55 11.32 0.01 -5.67
CA MET A 55 11.14 1.47 -5.59
C MET A 55 12.47 2.19 -5.36
N ALA A 56 13.32 1.68 -4.45
CA ALA A 56 14.63 2.24 -4.17
C ALA A 56 15.59 2.10 -5.36
N ALA A 57 15.58 0.96 -6.05
CA ALA A 57 16.37 0.76 -7.27
C ALA A 57 15.95 1.73 -8.39
N ALA A 58 14.64 1.97 -8.56
CA ALA A 58 14.14 2.95 -9.51
C ALA A 58 14.57 4.38 -9.13
N ALA A 59 14.45 4.75 -7.86
CA ALA A 59 14.90 6.05 -7.37
C ALA A 59 16.41 6.25 -7.55
N TYR A 60 17.20 5.23 -7.23
CA TYR A 60 18.66 5.30 -7.37
C TYR A 60 19.09 5.39 -8.84
N ARG A 61 18.40 4.72 -9.76
CA ARG A 61 18.66 4.83 -11.21
C ARG A 61 18.48 6.26 -11.72
N ILE A 62 17.53 7.02 -11.15
CA ILE A 62 17.23 8.39 -11.56
C ILE A 62 18.13 9.41 -10.84
N LEU A 63 18.33 9.26 -9.55
CA LEU A 63 18.99 10.24 -8.70
C LEU A 63 20.48 9.94 -8.49
N GLY A 64 20.88 8.67 -8.56
CA GLY A 64 22.27 8.23 -8.43
C GLY A 64 22.94 8.77 -7.16
N GLU A 65 24.11 9.36 -7.35
CA GLU A 65 24.95 9.93 -6.28
C GLU A 65 24.34 11.19 -5.60
N ARG A 66 23.20 11.70 -6.08
CA ARG A 66 22.46 12.73 -5.34
C ARG A 66 21.86 12.19 -4.04
N ILE A 67 21.72 10.87 -3.91
CA ILE A 67 21.33 10.23 -2.66
C ILE A 67 22.58 10.07 -1.80
N ASP A 68 22.69 10.87 -0.74
CA ASP A 68 23.85 10.89 0.16
C ASP A 68 23.95 9.60 0.98
N ASP A 69 22.81 9.08 1.45
CA ASP A 69 22.72 7.87 2.27
C ASP A 69 21.29 7.28 2.18
N GLY A 70 21.11 6.03 2.58
CA GLY A 70 19.76 5.46 2.61
C GLY A 70 19.68 4.03 3.10
N ILE A 71 18.45 3.66 3.46
CA ILE A 71 18.11 2.32 3.92
C ILE A 71 16.87 1.80 3.22
N VAL A 72 16.93 0.53 2.84
CA VAL A 72 15.82 -0.22 2.20
C VAL A 72 15.44 -1.36 3.11
N ILE A 73 14.19 -1.39 3.55
CA ILE A 73 13.63 -2.42 4.44
C ILE A 73 12.57 -3.20 3.66
N THR A 74 12.91 -4.41 3.27
CA THR A 74 12.01 -5.27 2.50
C THR A 74 11.79 -6.61 3.20
N LYS A 75 10.86 -7.42 2.69
CA LYS A 75 10.56 -8.73 3.24
C LYS A 75 11.70 -9.70 2.99
N HIS A 76 11.94 -10.64 3.90
CA HIS A 76 12.88 -11.75 3.71
C HIS A 76 12.73 -12.43 2.35
N GLY A 77 13.84 -12.57 1.62
CA GLY A 77 13.90 -13.15 0.28
C GLY A 77 13.42 -12.21 -0.86
N HIS A 78 13.22 -10.92 -0.58
CA HIS A 78 12.79 -9.95 -1.58
C HIS A 78 13.89 -8.96 -2.02
N ALA A 79 15.04 -8.95 -1.37
CA ALA A 79 16.18 -8.20 -1.84
C ALA A 79 16.78 -8.85 -3.09
N MET A 80 17.04 -8.06 -4.13
CA MET A 80 17.59 -8.54 -5.40
C MET A 80 19.04 -8.04 -5.61
N GLY A 81 19.77 -7.77 -4.53
CA GLY A 81 21.17 -7.35 -4.55
C GLY A 81 21.40 -5.93 -4.00
N ALA A 82 22.64 -5.45 -4.15
CA ALA A 82 23.02 -4.11 -3.69
C ALA A 82 22.46 -3.01 -4.60
N ILE A 83 22.21 -1.84 -4.04
CA ILE A 83 21.80 -0.63 -4.75
C ILE A 83 22.74 0.50 -4.33
N GLY A 84 23.75 0.79 -5.13
CA GLY A 84 24.72 1.85 -4.86
C GLY A 84 25.25 1.84 -3.42
N ASN A 85 25.11 2.98 -2.74
CA ASN A 85 25.52 3.18 -1.34
C ASN A 85 24.39 2.86 -0.33
N LEU A 86 23.23 2.34 -0.77
CA LEU A 86 22.11 2.08 0.12
C LEU A 86 22.33 0.83 0.98
N THR A 87 21.97 0.91 2.25
CA THR A 87 21.93 -0.23 3.16
C THR A 87 20.66 -1.04 2.93
N ILE A 88 20.78 -2.32 2.55
CA ILE A 88 19.64 -3.20 2.35
C ILE A 88 19.43 -4.06 3.60
N ARG A 89 18.19 -4.10 4.10
CA ARG A 89 17.76 -4.93 5.22
C ARG A 89 16.52 -5.73 4.84
N GLU A 90 16.54 -6.99 5.17
CA GLU A 90 15.37 -7.87 5.07
C GLU A 90 14.77 -8.07 6.45
N ALA A 91 13.44 -8.16 6.54
CA ALA A 91 12.69 -8.15 7.78
C ALA A 91 11.40 -8.99 7.70
N GLY A 92 10.76 -9.22 8.83
CA GLY A 92 9.59 -10.07 8.97
C GLY A 92 8.30 -9.45 8.40
N HIS A 93 7.56 -10.28 7.67
CA HIS A 93 6.23 -9.96 7.17
C HIS A 93 5.40 -11.26 7.00
N PRO A 94 4.13 -11.34 7.44
CA PRO A 94 3.25 -10.27 7.92
C PRO A 94 3.43 -9.87 9.40
N VAL A 95 4.23 -10.60 10.16
CA VAL A 95 4.54 -10.31 11.56
C VAL A 95 5.92 -9.66 11.62
N PRO A 96 6.08 -8.51 12.31
CA PRO A 96 7.38 -7.91 12.51
C PRO A 96 8.28 -8.81 13.36
N ASP A 97 9.58 -8.77 13.11
CA ASP A 97 10.60 -9.50 13.87
C ASP A 97 11.71 -8.56 14.37
N ALA A 98 12.74 -9.12 14.98
CA ALA A 98 13.88 -8.35 15.47
C ALA A 98 14.57 -7.57 14.34
N ASP A 99 14.60 -8.10 13.12
CA ASP A 99 15.18 -7.41 11.96
C ASP A 99 14.35 -6.20 11.55
N SER A 100 13.00 -6.28 11.66
CA SER A 100 12.10 -5.13 11.47
C SER A 100 12.43 -4.01 12.44
N TYR A 101 12.61 -4.34 13.71
CA TYR A 101 12.91 -3.36 14.77
C TYR A 101 14.29 -2.72 14.60
N ASN A 102 15.30 -3.54 14.30
CA ASN A 102 16.68 -3.09 14.10
C ASN A 102 16.83 -2.22 12.83
N ALA A 103 16.16 -2.62 11.74
CA ALA A 103 16.18 -1.85 10.50
C ALA A 103 15.46 -0.50 10.67
N THR A 104 14.35 -0.47 11.39
CA THR A 104 13.62 0.77 11.69
C THR A 104 14.43 1.69 12.61
N GLU A 105 15.12 1.14 13.62
CA GLU A 105 16.04 1.91 14.47
C GLU A 105 17.16 2.54 13.66
N ALA A 106 17.75 1.80 12.71
CA ALA A 106 18.77 2.34 11.80
C ALA A 106 18.21 3.49 10.94
N ALA A 107 16.98 3.37 10.43
CA ALA A 107 16.32 4.44 9.70
C ALA A 107 16.09 5.69 10.57
N LEU A 108 15.66 5.51 11.82
CA LEU A 108 15.53 6.61 12.79
C LEU A 108 16.87 7.28 13.08
N THR A 109 17.94 6.49 13.29
CA THR A 109 19.27 7.01 13.52
C THR A 109 19.79 7.82 12.32
N MET A 110 19.56 7.32 11.11
CA MET A 110 19.98 7.98 9.86
C MET A 110 19.24 9.31 9.61
N THR A 111 17.99 9.40 10.08
CA THR A 111 17.14 10.59 9.89
C THR A 111 17.11 11.52 11.11
N ALA A 112 17.91 11.23 12.14
CA ALA A 112 18.01 12.10 13.31
C ALA A 112 18.87 13.34 13.04
N GLY A 113 18.45 14.50 13.57
CA GLY A 113 19.23 15.74 13.52
C GLY A 113 19.41 16.35 12.13
N LEU A 114 18.57 15.98 11.17
CA LEU A 114 18.53 16.59 9.84
C LEU A 114 18.12 18.07 9.92
N LYS A 115 18.52 18.85 8.91
CA LYS A 115 18.26 20.29 8.82
C LYS A 115 17.06 20.58 7.92
N GLU A 116 16.52 21.77 7.97
CA GLU A 116 15.43 22.23 7.11
C GLU A 116 15.77 22.14 5.61
N THR A 117 17.05 22.27 5.26
CA THR A 117 17.54 22.10 3.89
C THR A 117 17.59 20.66 3.41
N ASP A 118 17.57 19.71 4.33
CA ASP A 118 17.67 18.28 4.03
C ASP A 118 16.32 17.72 3.60
N THR A 119 16.35 16.65 2.85
CA THR A 119 15.14 15.97 2.37
C THR A 119 15.23 14.47 2.65
N VAL A 120 14.19 13.92 3.20
CA VAL A 120 13.97 12.47 3.30
C VAL A 120 13.06 12.04 2.15
N LEU A 121 13.59 11.27 1.21
CA LEU A 121 12.78 10.55 0.21
C LEU A 121 12.27 9.28 0.86
N PHE A 122 10.99 9.28 1.23
CA PHE A 122 10.35 8.16 1.91
C PHE A 122 9.50 7.35 0.94
N LEU A 123 9.97 6.15 0.56
CA LEU A 123 9.30 5.24 -0.38
C LEU A 123 8.56 4.16 0.40
N LEU A 124 7.24 4.14 0.31
CA LEU A 124 6.39 3.25 1.11
C LEU A 124 5.52 2.37 0.21
N SER A 125 5.48 1.09 0.50
CA SER A 125 4.61 0.13 -0.20
C SER A 125 3.90 -0.81 0.78
N GLY A 126 3.01 -1.66 0.26
CA GLY A 126 2.30 -2.66 1.05
C GLY A 126 3.21 -3.52 1.92
N GLY A 127 2.74 -3.87 3.10
CA GLY A 127 3.51 -4.61 4.12
C GLY A 127 4.33 -3.74 5.07
N GLY A 128 4.39 -2.42 4.84
CA GLY A 128 5.12 -1.48 5.69
C GLY A 128 4.69 -1.49 7.17
N SER A 129 3.47 -1.91 7.49
CA SER A 129 3.02 -2.02 8.89
C SER A 129 3.85 -2.99 9.74
N ALA A 130 4.39 -4.05 9.14
CA ALA A 130 5.27 -4.99 9.81
C ALA A 130 6.76 -4.65 9.58
N LEU A 131 7.10 -4.30 8.35
CA LEU A 131 8.49 -4.07 7.94
C LEU A 131 9.08 -2.78 8.53
N PHE A 132 8.26 -1.75 8.77
CA PHE A 132 8.66 -0.48 9.36
C PHE A 132 7.98 -0.29 10.72
N GLU A 133 8.51 -0.99 11.72
CA GLU A 133 7.99 -1.00 13.08
C GLU A 133 9.11 -0.87 14.12
N LYS A 134 8.88 -0.01 15.11
CA LYS A 134 9.69 0.09 16.33
C LYS A 134 8.77 0.26 17.53
N PRO A 135 8.49 -0.81 18.30
CA PRO A 135 7.66 -0.73 19.48
C PRO A 135 8.26 0.17 20.56
N LEU A 136 7.41 0.94 21.25
CA LEU A 136 7.75 1.73 22.45
C LEU A 136 7.56 0.95 23.75
N ILE A 137 7.06 -0.28 23.64
CA ILE A 137 6.89 -1.25 24.72
C ILE A 137 7.65 -2.53 24.34
N PRO A 138 7.85 -3.49 25.27
CA PRO A 138 8.46 -4.76 24.92
C PRO A 138 7.75 -5.44 23.74
N PRO A 139 8.48 -6.01 22.76
CA PRO A 139 7.90 -6.67 21.60
C PRO A 139 6.85 -7.73 21.95
N GLU A 140 7.11 -8.51 22.99
CA GLU A 140 6.22 -9.58 23.47
C GLU A 140 4.88 -9.02 23.95
N GLU A 141 4.89 -7.82 24.55
CA GLU A 141 3.68 -7.14 24.97
C GLU A 141 2.91 -6.60 23.76
N MET A 142 3.60 -6.01 22.77
CA MET A 142 2.98 -5.56 21.51
C MET A 142 2.27 -6.73 20.80
N ASP A 143 2.92 -7.88 20.73
CA ASP A 143 2.34 -9.09 20.15
C ASP A 143 1.15 -9.60 20.99
N GLY A 144 1.25 -9.52 22.31
CA GLY A 144 0.18 -9.87 23.23
C GLY A 144 -1.06 -9.00 23.02
N ILE A 145 -0.89 -7.69 22.89
CA ILE A 145 -1.97 -6.72 22.61
C ILE A 145 -2.59 -7.01 21.24
N THR A 146 -1.76 -7.22 20.21
CA THR A 146 -2.25 -7.54 18.87
C THR A 146 -3.09 -8.82 18.87
N ARG A 147 -2.64 -9.87 19.55
CA ARG A 147 -3.39 -11.13 19.68
C ARG A 147 -4.73 -10.93 20.42
N GLN A 148 -4.76 -10.12 21.48
CA GLN A 148 -6.01 -9.80 22.17
C GLN A 148 -7.00 -9.11 21.22
N LEU A 149 -6.54 -8.10 20.48
CA LEU A 149 -7.38 -7.36 19.52
C LEU A 149 -7.96 -8.26 18.43
N LEU A 150 -7.14 -9.13 17.85
CA LEU A 150 -7.59 -10.09 16.85
C LEU A 150 -8.59 -11.10 17.43
N ALA A 151 -8.33 -11.62 18.64
CA ALA A 151 -9.19 -12.61 19.29
C ALA A 151 -10.57 -12.04 19.68
N CYS A 152 -10.67 -10.76 19.99
CA CYS A 152 -11.95 -10.12 20.32
C CYS A 152 -12.68 -9.54 19.09
N GLY A 153 -12.14 -9.71 17.88
CA GLY A 153 -12.77 -9.26 16.64
C GLY A 153 -12.73 -7.74 16.43
N ALA A 154 -11.68 -7.08 16.96
CA ALA A 154 -11.45 -5.67 16.69
C ALA A 154 -11.20 -5.44 15.20
N ASP A 155 -11.76 -4.39 14.65
CA ASP A 155 -11.52 -4.02 13.26
C ASP A 155 -10.13 -3.39 13.06
N ILE A 156 -9.73 -3.22 11.80
CA ILE A 156 -8.40 -2.70 11.46
C ILE A 156 -8.20 -1.26 11.93
N VAL A 157 -9.25 -0.46 12.01
CA VAL A 157 -9.18 0.93 12.48
C VAL A 157 -8.90 0.94 13.99
N GLU A 158 -9.60 0.12 14.76
CA GLU A 158 -9.39 -0.05 16.20
C GLU A 158 -7.99 -0.58 16.51
N ILE A 159 -7.53 -1.59 15.75
CA ILE A 159 -6.16 -2.13 15.89
C ILE A 159 -5.12 -1.03 15.62
N ASN A 160 -5.26 -0.29 14.54
CA ASN A 160 -4.33 0.78 14.19
C ASN A 160 -4.38 1.95 15.18
N THR A 161 -5.53 2.25 15.76
CA THR A 161 -5.68 3.29 16.79
C THR A 161 -4.76 3.05 17.99
N LEU A 162 -4.59 1.79 18.42
CA LEU A 162 -3.65 1.44 19.49
C LEU A 162 -2.21 1.35 18.95
N ARG A 163 -1.99 0.64 17.84
CA ARG A 163 -0.65 0.42 17.29
C ARG A 163 0.08 1.72 16.95
N LYS A 164 -0.62 2.72 16.43
CA LYS A 164 -0.04 4.04 16.13
C LYS A 164 0.55 4.71 17.40
N ARG A 165 -0.06 4.52 18.56
CA ARG A 165 0.42 5.10 19.82
C ARG A 165 1.58 4.32 20.44
N LEU A 166 1.57 3.00 20.29
CA LEU A 166 2.58 2.10 20.85
C LEU A 166 3.84 1.95 19.97
N SER A 167 3.88 2.59 18.80
CA SER A 167 5.01 2.57 17.86
C SER A 167 5.76 3.91 17.85
N ALA A 168 7.05 3.88 17.62
CA ALA A 168 7.89 5.07 17.47
C ALA A 168 7.78 5.74 16.09
N VAL A 169 7.27 5.03 15.09
CA VAL A 169 7.27 5.51 13.69
C VAL A 169 5.87 5.72 13.10
N LYS A 170 4.84 5.05 13.63
CA LYS A 170 3.47 5.12 13.07
C LYS A 170 2.73 6.40 13.47
N GLY A 171 1.63 6.70 12.76
CA GLY A 171 0.76 7.84 13.06
C GLY A 171 1.49 9.19 12.96
N GLY A 172 2.29 9.40 11.93
CA GLY A 172 3.01 10.64 11.67
C GLY A 172 4.33 10.80 12.41
N LYS A 173 4.66 9.89 13.34
CA LYS A 173 5.83 10.04 14.21
C LYS A 173 7.16 9.96 13.47
N PHE A 174 7.27 9.18 12.39
CA PHE A 174 8.48 9.16 11.58
C PHE A 174 8.76 10.52 10.93
N ALA A 175 7.74 11.13 10.33
CA ALA A 175 7.91 12.46 9.74
C ALA A 175 8.16 13.55 10.80
N GLN A 176 7.53 13.44 11.97
CA GLN A 176 7.82 14.32 13.12
C GLN A 176 9.27 14.15 13.59
N HIS A 177 9.78 12.91 13.64
CA HIS A 177 11.16 12.62 14.02
C HIS A 177 12.17 13.24 13.03
N ALA A 178 11.88 13.19 11.72
CA ALA A 178 12.72 13.77 10.70
C ALA A 178 12.69 15.31 10.65
N ALA A 179 11.75 15.96 11.33
CA ALA A 179 11.66 17.42 11.35
C ALA A 179 12.93 18.05 11.95
N PRO A 180 13.39 19.21 11.41
CA PRO A 180 12.73 20.07 10.44
C PRO A 180 12.97 19.72 8.95
N ALA A 181 13.62 18.60 8.64
CA ALA A 181 13.83 18.17 7.25
C ALA A 181 12.49 17.91 6.54
N ARG A 182 12.48 18.16 5.24
CA ARG A 182 11.32 17.84 4.40
C ARG A 182 11.23 16.33 4.18
N VAL A 183 10.02 15.79 4.24
CA VAL A 183 9.74 14.39 3.91
C VAL A 183 8.93 14.37 2.61
N TYR A 184 9.53 13.88 1.54
CA TYR A 184 8.85 13.61 0.28
C TYR A 184 8.45 12.13 0.27
N SER A 185 7.19 11.88 0.56
CA SER A 185 6.64 10.53 0.72
C SER A 185 5.98 10.05 -0.58
N VAL A 186 6.51 8.97 -1.15
CA VAL A 186 5.92 8.28 -2.31
C VAL A 186 5.30 6.97 -1.84
N VAL A 187 3.99 6.88 -1.94
CA VAL A 187 3.20 5.76 -1.43
C VAL A 187 2.65 4.95 -2.59
N LEU A 188 3.13 3.72 -2.73
CA LEU A 188 2.54 2.72 -3.63
C LEU A 188 1.38 2.05 -2.88
N SER A 189 0.15 2.52 -3.18
CA SER A 189 -1.04 2.10 -2.43
C SER A 189 -1.57 0.74 -2.88
N ASP A 190 -1.79 -0.15 -1.92
CA ASP A 190 -2.46 -1.44 -2.08
C ASP A 190 -3.81 -1.49 -1.33
N ILE A 191 -4.30 -0.36 -0.80
CA ILE A 191 -5.55 -0.27 -0.04
C ILE A 191 -6.60 0.52 -0.84
N LEU A 192 -7.83 -0.02 -0.89
CA LEU A 192 -8.95 0.64 -1.56
C LEU A 192 -9.25 2.01 -0.96
N GLY A 193 -9.37 3.02 -1.83
CA GLY A 193 -9.65 4.40 -1.41
C GLY A 193 -8.45 5.18 -0.90
N ASP A 194 -7.26 4.55 -0.89
CA ASP A 194 -5.97 5.17 -0.54
C ASP A 194 -5.94 5.91 0.82
N PRO A 195 -6.46 5.33 1.92
CA PRO A 195 -6.45 5.99 3.23
C PRO A 195 -5.01 6.04 3.76
N LEU A 196 -4.34 7.18 3.58
CA LEU A 196 -2.91 7.37 3.89
C LEU A 196 -2.56 7.09 5.35
N ASP A 197 -3.46 7.35 6.28
CA ASP A 197 -3.29 7.05 7.71
C ASP A 197 -3.38 5.55 8.03
N MET A 198 -3.85 4.74 7.07
CA MET A 198 -3.95 3.27 7.19
C MET A 198 -2.79 2.56 6.49
N ILE A 199 -2.26 3.14 5.39
CA ILE A 199 -1.13 2.55 4.65
C ILE A 199 0.11 2.55 5.56
N ALA A 200 0.63 1.36 5.86
CA ALA A 200 1.71 1.12 6.85
C ALA A 200 1.43 1.77 8.21
N SER A 201 0.15 2.06 8.55
CA SER A 201 -0.29 2.80 9.74
C SER A 201 0.23 4.25 9.77
N GLY A 202 0.43 4.88 8.60
CA GLY A 202 0.68 6.29 8.39
C GLY A 202 1.97 6.87 9.00
N PRO A 203 3.19 6.35 8.69
CA PRO A 203 4.42 6.88 9.29
C PRO A 203 4.69 8.36 8.97
N ALA A 204 4.31 8.80 7.78
CA ALA A 204 4.45 10.18 7.32
C ALA A 204 3.09 10.82 6.98
N TYR A 205 2.07 10.53 7.78
CA TYR A 205 0.74 11.10 7.61
C TYR A 205 0.11 11.42 8.98
N PRO A 206 -0.62 12.56 9.11
CA PRO A 206 -1.29 12.91 10.36
C PRO A 206 -2.28 11.83 10.80
N ASP A 207 -2.31 11.54 12.09
CA ASP A 207 -3.23 10.54 12.63
C ASP A 207 -4.57 11.17 13.02
N SER A 208 -5.64 10.71 12.42
CA SER A 208 -7.01 11.16 12.71
C SER A 208 -7.54 10.60 14.04
N SER A 209 -6.99 9.48 14.55
CA SER A 209 -7.47 8.85 15.80
C SER A 209 -7.06 9.62 17.06
N THR A 210 -7.86 9.58 18.12
CA THR A 210 -7.60 10.30 19.38
C THR A 210 -7.22 9.35 20.53
N ALA A 211 -6.58 9.88 21.56
CA ALA A 211 -6.28 9.14 22.79
C ALA A 211 -7.57 8.64 23.46
N GLU A 212 -8.67 9.42 23.37
CA GLU A 212 -9.99 9.00 23.88
C GLU A 212 -10.50 7.76 23.14
N GLN A 213 -10.39 7.72 21.80
CA GLN A 213 -10.74 6.54 21.01
C GLN A 213 -9.89 5.32 21.39
N ALA A 214 -8.58 5.51 21.62
CA ALA A 214 -7.72 4.42 22.08
C ALA A 214 -8.17 3.85 23.44
N ARG A 215 -8.50 4.72 24.40
CA ARG A 215 -9.07 4.30 25.69
C ARG A 215 -10.43 3.60 25.54
N ALA A 216 -11.27 4.09 24.64
CA ALA A 216 -12.56 3.46 24.35
C ALA A 216 -12.41 2.03 23.82
N VAL A 217 -11.44 1.78 22.93
CA VAL A 217 -11.11 0.43 22.44
C VAL A 217 -10.65 -0.48 23.57
N VAL A 218 -9.73 -0.01 24.43
CA VAL A 218 -9.26 -0.78 25.61
C VAL A 218 -10.44 -1.17 26.49
N LYS A 219 -11.33 -0.22 26.78
CA LYS A 219 -12.52 -0.44 27.63
C LYS A 219 -13.52 -1.38 26.96
N LYS A 220 -13.79 -1.19 25.66
CA LYS A 220 -14.75 -1.98 24.86
C LYS A 220 -14.42 -3.47 24.92
N TYR A 221 -13.14 -3.81 24.80
CA TYR A 221 -12.69 -5.19 24.71
C TYR A 221 -12.06 -5.72 26.00
N GLY A 222 -11.97 -4.91 27.05
CA GLY A 222 -11.36 -5.31 28.33
C GLY A 222 -9.90 -5.72 28.18
N LEU A 223 -9.14 -5.02 27.31
CA LEU A 223 -7.76 -5.38 27.00
C LEU A 223 -6.86 -5.25 28.24
N LYS A 224 -5.94 -6.21 28.39
CA LYS A 224 -4.94 -6.20 29.48
C LYS A 224 -3.65 -5.59 28.93
N LEU A 225 -3.26 -4.43 29.46
CA LEU A 225 -2.07 -3.69 29.10
C LEU A 225 -1.27 -3.33 30.36
N SER A 226 0.05 -3.16 30.20
CA SER A 226 0.89 -2.61 31.27
C SER A 226 0.59 -1.13 31.53
N ALA A 227 1.03 -0.61 32.66
CA ALA A 227 0.93 0.81 32.99
C ALA A 227 1.68 1.68 31.95
N ALA A 228 2.82 1.21 31.45
CA ALA A 228 3.60 1.89 30.42
C ALA A 228 2.83 1.99 29.09
N ALA A 229 2.18 0.89 28.67
CA ALA A 229 1.35 0.91 27.46
C ALA A 229 0.15 1.86 27.62
N LEU A 230 -0.54 1.87 28.77
CA LEU A 230 -1.64 2.78 29.04
C LEU A 230 -1.20 4.24 28.98
N GLU A 231 -0.04 4.58 29.56
CA GLU A 231 0.52 5.94 29.50
C GLU A 231 0.78 6.39 28.05
N LEU A 232 1.30 5.49 27.22
CA LEU A 232 1.51 5.78 25.79
C LEU A 232 0.20 5.99 25.03
N LEU A 233 -0.87 5.28 25.38
CA LEU A 233 -2.19 5.47 24.77
C LEU A 233 -2.80 6.84 25.10
N ASP A 234 -2.41 7.45 26.21
CA ASP A 234 -2.87 8.78 26.63
C ASP A 234 -2.16 9.93 25.88
N ARG A 235 -1.05 9.63 25.20
CA ARG A 235 -0.32 10.61 24.39
C ARG A 235 -0.95 10.74 23.01
N GLU A 236 -1.23 11.99 22.59
CA GLU A 236 -1.71 12.22 21.23
C GLU A 236 -0.60 12.01 20.20
N THR A 237 -0.98 11.47 19.07
CA THR A 237 -0.17 11.38 17.87
C THR A 237 -0.20 12.70 17.08
N PRO A 238 0.77 12.99 16.20
CA PRO A 238 0.77 14.18 15.35
C PRO A 238 -0.53 14.34 14.57
N LYS A 239 -1.19 15.50 14.74
CA LYS A 239 -2.44 15.87 14.04
C LYS A 239 -2.20 16.71 12.79
N GLN A 240 -1.02 17.30 12.70
CA GLN A 240 -0.56 18.10 11.58
C GLN A 240 0.93 17.83 11.35
N LEU A 241 1.34 17.83 10.10
CA LEU A 241 2.72 17.66 9.66
C LEU A 241 2.99 18.67 8.56
N ASP A 242 3.76 19.71 8.86
CA ASP A 242 4.04 20.81 7.93
C ASP A 242 5.23 20.52 7.03
N ASN A 243 6.01 19.49 7.35
CA ASN A 243 7.21 19.09 6.62
C ASN A 243 7.00 17.94 5.63
N VAL A 244 5.76 17.53 5.34
CA VAL A 244 5.47 16.37 4.49
C VAL A 244 4.77 16.75 3.20
N THR A 245 5.27 16.21 2.10
CA THR A 245 4.56 16.18 0.81
C THR A 245 4.36 14.73 0.40
N THR A 246 3.12 14.31 0.16
CA THR A 246 2.79 12.93 -0.21
C THR A 246 2.35 12.82 -1.66
N ARG A 247 2.86 11.79 -2.35
CA ARG A 247 2.41 11.35 -3.68
C ARG A 247 1.92 9.92 -3.58
N ILE A 248 0.65 9.70 -3.92
CA ILE A 248 0.06 8.37 -4.03
C ILE A 248 0.25 7.88 -5.45
N THR A 249 0.76 6.67 -5.58
CA THR A 249 1.05 6.03 -6.88
C THR A 249 0.56 4.58 -6.88
N GLY A 250 0.39 4.00 -8.07
CA GLY A 250 0.04 2.58 -8.22
C GLY A 250 -1.34 2.20 -7.72
N SER A 251 -2.24 3.16 -7.52
CA SER A 251 -3.58 2.91 -7.00
C SER A 251 -4.46 2.17 -8.02
N VAL A 252 -5.52 1.51 -7.53
CA VAL A 252 -6.54 0.86 -8.38
C VAL A 252 -7.15 1.86 -9.38
N ARG A 253 -7.28 3.12 -9.00
CA ARG A 253 -7.76 4.19 -9.90
C ARG A 253 -6.82 4.41 -11.08
N GLN A 254 -5.51 4.37 -10.86
CA GLN A 254 -4.52 4.51 -11.93
C GLN A 254 -4.53 3.30 -12.86
N LEU A 255 -4.68 2.06 -12.31
CA LEU A 255 -4.90 0.86 -13.11
C LEU A 255 -6.11 0.99 -14.04
N CYS A 256 -7.26 1.41 -13.50
CA CYS A 256 -8.48 1.60 -14.27
C CYS A 256 -8.35 2.71 -15.32
N ALA A 257 -7.65 3.79 -15.01
CA ALA A 257 -7.40 4.89 -15.95
C ALA A 257 -6.54 4.44 -17.14
N ALA A 258 -5.42 3.74 -16.87
CA ALA A 258 -4.55 3.21 -17.92
C ALA A 258 -5.26 2.17 -18.78
N ALA A 259 -6.06 1.28 -18.19
CA ALA A 259 -6.91 0.36 -18.92
C ALA A 259 -7.89 1.08 -19.84
N SER A 260 -8.56 2.12 -19.32
CA SER A 260 -9.52 2.94 -20.07
C SER A 260 -8.88 3.64 -21.28
N GLU A 261 -7.73 4.26 -21.08
CA GLU A 261 -6.97 4.93 -22.13
C GLU A 261 -6.55 3.94 -23.24
N THR A 262 -6.07 2.75 -22.85
CA THR A 262 -5.69 1.72 -23.78
C THR A 262 -6.89 1.17 -24.55
N CYS A 263 -8.06 1.00 -23.91
CA CYS A 263 -9.30 0.63 -24.57
C CYS A 263 -9.65 1.63 -25.68
N GLN A 264 -9.61 2.93 -25.39
CA GLN A 264 -9.89 3.98 -26.38
C GLN A 264 -8.93 3.90 -27.58
N THR A 265 -7.63 3.72 -27.31
CA THR A 265 -6.61 3.61 -28.36
C THR A 265 -6.86 2.39 -29.29
N LEU A 266 -7.41 1.31 -28.74
CA LEU A 266 -7.77 0.10 -29.50
C LEU A 266 -9.15 0.18 -30.17
N GLY A 267 -9.89 1.28 -29.99
CA GLY A 267 -11.20 1.51 -30.62
C GLY A 267 -12.39 1.01 -29.81
N TYR A 268 -12.21 0.66 -28.55
CA TYR A 268 -13.29 0.33 -27.63
C TYR A 268 -13.83 1.59 -26.91
N THR A 269 -15.08 1.56 -26.52
CA THR A 269 -15.67 2.56 -25.63
C THR A 269 -15.56 2.05 -24.17
N PRO A 270 -14.64 2.60 -23.36
CA PRO A 270 -14.48 2.14 -21.99
C PRO A 270 -15.59 2.67 -21.08
N VAL A 271 -16.07 1.81 -20.20
CA VAL A 271 -17.01 2.13 -19.14
C VAL A 271 -16.42 1.69 -17.80
N VAL A 272 -15.87 2.65 -17.05
CA VAL A 272 -15.34 2.37 -15.71
C VAL A 272 -16.51 2.28 -14.73
N LEU A 273 -16.85 1.07 -14.32
CA LEU A 273 -17.95 0.79 -13.40
C LEU A 273 -17.59 1.22 -11.97
N THR A 274 -16.39 0.91 -11.53
CA THR A 274 -15.88 1.24 -10.19
C THR A 274 -14.36 1.04 -10.10
N ALA A 275 -13.74 1.73 -9.18
CA ALA A 275 -12.36 1.48 -8.71
C ALA A 275 -12.31 1.08 -7.22
N SER A 276 -13.46 0.68 -6.65
CA SER A 276 -13.60 0.38 -5.22
C SER A 276 -14.46 -0.88 -5.01
N LEU A 277 -14.37 -1.86 -5.91
CA LEU A 277 -15.11 -3.10 -5.80
C LEU A 277 -14.64 -3.87 -4.55
N ALA A 278 -15.55 -4.10 -3.60
CA ALA A 278 -15.28 -4.80 -2.35
C ALA A 278 -16.46 -5.72 -2.03
N CYS A 279 -16.44 -6.93 -2.56
CA CYS A 279 -17.47 -7.94 -2.34
C CYS A 279 -16.89 -9.35 -2.50
N GLU A 280 -17.70 -10.39 -2.34
CA GLU A 280 -17.25 -11.74 -2.70
C GLU A 280 -16.94 -11.85 -4.20
N ALA A 281 -15.87 -12.55 -4.52
CA ALA A 281 -15.40 -12.75 -5.89
C ALA A 281 -16.47 -13.34 -6.80
N ARG A 282 -17.23 -14.30 -6.30
CA ARG A 282 -18.35 -14.94 -7.00
C ARG A 282 -19.43 -13.93 -7.38
N GLU A 283 -19.80 -13.03 -6.47
CA GLU A 283 -20.82 -12.01 -6.71
C GLU A 283 -20.32 -10.96 -7.73
N ALA A 284 -19.04 -10.59 -7.64
CA ALA A 284 -18.40 -9.72 -8.63
C ALA A 284 -18.47 -10.33 -10.04
N GLY A 285 -18.14 -11.62 -10.17
CA GLY A 285 -18.20 -12.33 -11.45
C GLY A 285 -19.61 -12.39 -12.02
N ALA A 286 -20.60 -12.72 -11.18
CA ALA A 286 -22.00 -12.75 -11.57
C ALA A 286 -22.50 -11.36 -12.02
N PHE A 287 -22.16 -10.31 -11.29
CA PHE A 287 -22.51 -8.93 -11.64
C PHE A 287 -21.92 -8.52 -13.00
N LEU A 288 -20.61 -8.75 -13.20
CA LEU A 288 -19.96 -8.41 -14.47
C LEU A 288 -20.53 -9.20 -15.64
N GLY A 289 -20.86 -10.49 -15.44
CA GLY A 289 -21.56 -11.29 -16.44
C GLY A 289 -22.94 -10.74 -16.80
N ALA A 290 -23.72 -10.32 -15.81
CA ALA A 290 -25.04 -9.72 -16.02
C ALA A 290 -24.96 -8.37 -16.77
N VAL A 291 -23.93 -7.55 -16.47
CA VAL A 291 -23.67 -6.30 -17.23
C VAL A 291 -23.37 -6.62 -18.69
N ALA A 292 -22.52 -7.61 -18.97
CA ALA A 292 -22.22 -8.02 -20.34
C ALA A 292 -23.45 -8.53 -21.09
N GLN A 293 -24.27 -9.37 -20.47
CA GLN A 293 -25.53 -9.84 -21.05
C GLN A 293 -26.49 -8.70 -21.39
N TYR A 294 -26.64 -7.72 -20.50
CA TYR A 294 -27.52 -6.57 -20.75
C TYR A 294 -27.08 -5.75 -21.97
N HIS A 295 -25.81 -5.67 -22.22
CA HIS A 295 -25.22 -4.88 -23.31
C HIS A 295 -24.86 -5.69 -24.55
N GLN A 296 -25.24 -6.98 -24.66
CA GLN A 296 -24.87 -7.87 -25.77
C GLN A 296 -25.28 -7.33 -27.15
N ASP A 297 -26.42 -6.61 -27.22
CA ASP A 297 -26.95 -6.05 -28.46
C ASP A 297 -26.43 -4.62 -28.76
N SER A 298 -25.40 -4.15 -28.03
CA SER A 298 -24.84 -2.82 -28.24
C SER A 298 -24.16 -2.71 -29.61
N ALA A 299 -24.48 -1.67 -30.35
CA ALA A 299 -23.77 -1.33 -31.58
C ALA A 299 -22.33 -0.82 -31.38
N GLN A 300 -21.97 -0.54 -30.12
CA GLN A 300 -20.63 -0.05 -29.73
C GLN A 300 -19.82 -1.20 -29.16
N SER A 301 -18.52 -1.23 -29.48
CA SER A 301 -17.54 -2.11 -28.84
C SER A 301 -17.24 -1.60 -27.43
N LEU A 302 -18.02 -2.08 -26.45
CA LEU A 302 -17.89 -1.65 -25.05
C LEU A 302 -16.79 -2.43 -24.33
N ALA A 303 -16.06 -1.75 -23.43
CA ALA A 303 -15.12 -2.36 -22.50
C ALA A 303 -15.47 -1.96 -21.07
N PHE A 304 -16.02 -2.90 -20.29
CA PHE A 304 -16.35 -2.68 -18.88
C PHE A 304 -15.12 -2.89 -18.01
N ILE A 305 -14.79 -1.90 -17.20
CA ILE A 305 -13.63 -1.89 -16.31
C ILE A 305 -14.11 -1.79 -14.87
N ALA A 306 -13.72 -2.75 -14.05
CA ALA A 306 -13.94 -2.74 -12.62
C ALA A 306 -12.65 -3.04 -11.87
N GLY A 307 -12.28 -2.17 -10.96
CA GLY A 307 -11.12 -2.33 -10.10
C GLY A 307 -11.51 -2.43 -8.64
N GLY A 308 -10.71 -3.15 -7.86
CA GLY A 308 -10.99 -3.33 -6.45
C GLY A 308 -10.26 -4.51 -5.84
N GLU A 309 -10.69 -4.92 -4.65
CA GLU A 309 -10.20 -6.09 -3.95
C GLU A 309 -11.37 -6.93 -3.44
N THR A 310 -11.59 -8.09 -4.08
CA THR A 310 -12.63 -9.03 -3.67
C THR A 310 -12.13 -10.00 -2.61
N VAL A 311 -13.05 -10.66 -1.93
CA VAL A 311 -12.77 -11.71 -0.95
C VAL A 311 -13.33 -13.05 -1.41
N VAL A 312 -12.84 -14.15 -0.83
CA VAL A 312 -13.36 -15.49 -1.05
C VAL A 312 -13.60 -16.16 0.30
N HIS A 313 -14.78 -16.73 0.51
CA HIS A 313 -15.01 -17.64 1.63
C HIS A 313 -14.48 -19.03 1.27
N LEU A 314 -13.43 -19.44 1.93
CA LEU A 314 -12.82 -20.76 1.71
C LEU A 314 -13.72 -21.85 2.31
N THR A 315 -14.34 -22.68 1.44
CA THR A 315 -15.16 -23.82 1.83
C THR A 315 -14.55 -25.17 1.45
N GLY A 316 -13.45 -25.16 0.71
CA GLY A 316 -12.77 -26.34 0.18
C GLY A 316 -11.26 -26.31 0.38
N THR A 317 -10.59 -27.39 -0.03
CA THR A 317 -9.13 -27.57 0.03
C THR A 317 -8.44 -27.41 -1.33
N GLY A 318 -9.17 -27.02 -2.36
CA GLY A 318 -8.67 -26.82 -3.72
C GLY A 318 -7.71 -25.61 -3.81
N LYS A 319 -6.90 -25.60 -4.87
CA LYS A 319 -6.07 -24.45 -5.23
C LYS A 319 -6.87 -23.49 -6.12
N GLY A 320 -6.79 -22.22 -5.85
CA GLY A 320 -7.50 -21.18 -6.59
C GLY A 320 -7.20 -19.79 -6.02
N GLY A 321 -8.02 -18.82 -6.41
CA GLY A 321 -7.89 -17.46 -5.92
C GLY A 321 -9.07 -16.60 -6.38
N ARG A 322 -9.15 -15.39 -5.85
CA ARG A 322 -10.23 -14.43 -6.09
C ARG A 322 -10.51 -14.22 -7.58
N ASN A 323 -9.48 -14.01 -8.38
CA ASN A 323 -9.62 -13.74 -9.80
C ASN A 323 -10.13 -14.96 -10.59
N GLN A 324 -9.74 -16.17 -10.17
CA GLN A 324 -10.28 -17.42 -10.76
C GLN A 324 -11.75 -17.60 -10.42
N GLU A 325 -12.16 -17.27 -9.19
CA GLU A 325 -13.56 -17.32 -8.76
C GLU A 325 -14.43 -16.31 -9.53
N ILE A 326 -13.94 -15.07 -9.74
CA ILE A 326 -14.60 -14.07 -10.58
C ILE A 326 -14.81 -14.60 -11.99
N ALA A 327 -13.74 -15.12 -12.61
CA ALA A 327 -13.79 -15.64 -13.98
C ALA A 327 -14.78 -16.81 -14.12
N LEU A 328 -14.74 -17.75 -13.17
CA LEU A 328 -15.63 -18.92 -13.18
C LEU A 328 -17.11 -18.54 -13.00
N ALA A 329 -17.38 -17.60 -12.09
CA ALA A 329 -18.73 -17.13 -11.84
C ALA A 329 -19.29 -16.37 -13.05
N GLY A 330 -18.48 -15.51 -13.68
CA GLY A 330 -18.86 -14.77 -14.89
C GLY A 330 -19.06 -15.68 -16.10
N ALA A 331 -18.21 -16.69 -16.26
CA ALA A 331 -18.24 -17.59 -17.44
C ALA A 331 -19.61 -18.24 -17.64
N LYS A 332 -20.34 -18.55 -16.57
CA LYS A 332 -21.69 -19.13 -16.65
C LYS A 332 -22.71 -18.23 -17.33
N LEU A 333 -22.51 -16.91 -17.25
CA LEU A 333 -23.41 -15.91 -17.83
C LEU A 333 -22.92 -15.43 -19.21
N LEU A 334 -21.66 -15.69 -19.53
CA LEU A 334 -21.02 -15.27 -20.79
C LEU A 334 -21.02 -16.37 -21.85
N ASP A 335 -21.43 -17.60 -21.48
CA ASP A 335 -21.50 -18.72 -22.42
C ASP A 335 -22.52 -18.41 -23.52
N GLY A 336 -22.06 -18.48 -24.79
CA GLY A 336 -22.86 -18.18 -25.98
C GLY A 336 -23.01 -16.69 -26.33
N LEU A 337 -22.41 -15.78 -25.58
CA LEU A 337 -22.29 -14.37 -25.99
C LEU A 337 -21.20 -14.22 -27.06
N THR A 338 -21.49 -13.48 -28.11
CA THR A 338 -20.58 -13.24 -29.25
C THR A 338 -20.06 -11.80 -29.26
#